data_41825592d2811d9ac0e540fa4b5eee16
#
_entry.id   41825592d2811d9ac0e540fa4b5eee16
#
_cell.length_a   1.000
_cell.length_b   1.000
_cell.length_c   1.000
_cell.angle_alpha   90.00
_cell.angle_beta   90.00
_cell.angle_gamma   90.00
#
_symmetry.space_group_name_H-M   'P 1'
#
loop_
_entity.id
_entity.type
_entity.pdbx_description
1 polymer ?
#
loop_
_entity_poly.entity_id
_entity_poly.type
_entity_poly.pdbx_seq_one_letter_code
_entity_poly.pdbx_strand_id
1 'polypeptide(L)'
;MKRVVKLFAITAILFFSGCSSKKVYEPKETAGSWKIYGSSDEKLIDIASDTALLENKAVISKKDRYLDVQIADDYRVIGLSDGWILSADIDGNLTLDGVDEQKSKEHLELKKTIAGASVQGDVLAILFADNEMALYSIATKEPLFKEQGNPSLIVDSRIVNPQFMNDLVLFSTLDGRVIIVNSELKKRLRTIIVSSEEHFNNIIYFSVIQNKLIAATGHKLFALAEKEIRANYEVRTIVADEDLLYATTKQGELIALDLNLDLQRKMKFPFAHFLGMIVDDEKLYLLEKQGYLIEVAKDFSSHSVYEVDVRNGFVFVADKLFYIDDSYISVR
;
A
#
# COMPACT_ATOMS: atom_id res chain seq x y z
N MET A 1 28.61 5.02 -56.67
CA MET A 1 27.70 3.93 -56.30
C MET A 1 28.16 3.12 -55.09
N LYS A 2 29.36 2.53 -55.04
CA LYS A 2 29.79 1.66 -53.90
C LYS A 2 29.84 2.36 -52.51
N ARG A 3 30.08 3.68 -52.41
CA ARG A 3 30.07 4.42 -51.13
C ARG A 3 28.66 4.75 -50.62
N VAL A 4 27.70 5.02 -51.53
CA VAL A 4 26.30 5.30 -51.15
C VAL A 4 25.61 4.04 -50.65
N VAL A 5 25.88 2.87 -51.25
CA VAL A 5 25.33 1.57 -50.81
C VAL A 5 25.86 1.19 -49.42
N LYS A 6 27.14 1.49 -49.11
CA LYS A 6 27.68 1.25 -47.74
C LYS A 6 27.07 2.16 -46.70
N LEU A 7 26.76 3.42 -47.02
CA LEU A 7 26.12 4.36 -46.13
C LEU A 7 24.68 3.92 -45.83
N PHE A 8 23.94 3.48 -46.85
CA PHE A 8 22.57 2.96 -46.69
C PHE A 8 22.52 1.66 -45.86
N ALA A 9 23.50 0.75 -46.03
CA ALA A 9 23.58 -0.46 -45.24
C ALA A 9 23.87 -0.20 -43.74
N ILE A 10 24.74 0.80 -43.44
CA ILE A 10 25.04 1.20 -42.05
C ILE A 10 23.83 1.90 -41.41
N THR A 11 23.07 2.72 -42.14
CA THR A 11 21.87 3.41 -41.64
C THR A 11 20.74 2.36 -41.39
N ALA A 12 20.59 1.36 -42.24
CA ALA A 12 19.61 0.29 -42.03
C ALA A 12 19.90 -0.57 -40.79
N ILE A 13 21.18 -0.83 -40.47
CA ILE A 13 21.54 -1.60 -39.25
C ILE A 13 21.25 -0.79 -37.98
N LEU A 14 21.36 0.54 -38.01
CA LEU A 14 21.03 1.40 -36.87
C LEU A 14 19.51 1.45 -36.56
N PHE A 15 18.63 1.22 -37.54
CA PHE A 15 17.19 1.14 -37.34
C PHE A 15 16.68 -0.19 -36.75
N PHE A 16 17.47 -1.26 -36.81
CA PHE A 16 17.11 -2.56 -36.23
C PHE A 16 17.62 -2.80 -34.80
N SER A 17 18.40 -1.89 -34.23
CA SER A 17 18.96 -2.03 -32.86
C SER A 17 18.14 -1.36 -31.75
N GLY A 18 16.90 -0.95 -32.01
CA GLY A 18 16.13 -0.05 -31.17
C GLY A 18 14.83 -0.52 -30.57
N CYS A 19 14.56 -1.83 -30.48
CA CYS A 19 13.43 -2.31 -29.65
C CYS A 19 13.86 -3.54 -28.84
N SER A 20 14.47 -3.30 -27.68
CA SER A 20 14.45 -4.34 -26.68
C SER A 20 13.01 -4.39 -26.15
N SER A 21 12.21 -5.35 -26.59
CA SER A 21 10.89 -5.61 -26.01
C SER A 21 11.09 -5.83 -24.53
N LYS A 22 10.40 -5.00 -23.72
CA LYS A 22 10.43 -5.13 -22.25
C LYS A 22 9.96 -6.55 -21.93
N LYS A 23 10.85 -7.36 -21.34
CA LYS A 23 10.49 -8.72 -20.94
C LYS A 23 9.38 -8.65 -19.89
N VAL A 24 8.35 -9.45 -20.07
CA VAL A 24 7.21 -9.63 -19.16
C VAL A 24 7.20 -11.05 -18.62
N TYR A 25 6.42 -11.28 -17.58
CA TYR A 25 6.24 -12.63 -17.05
C TYR A 25 5.46 -13.48 -18.05
N GLU A 26 5.99 -14.64 -18.35
CA GLU A 26 5.37 -15.68 -19.18
C GLU A 26 5.55 -17.01 -18.46
N PRO A 27 4.47 -17.63 -17.92
CA PRO A 27 4.55 -18.93 -17.28
C PRO A 27 4.88 -20.02 -18.32
N LYS A 28 5.60 -21.06 -17.91
CA LYS A 28 5.87 -22.20 -18.79
C LYS A 28 4.62 -23.02 -19.08
N GLU A 29 3.72 -23.10 -18.10
CA GLU A 29 2.47 -23.85 -18.16
C GLU A 29 1.42 -23.10 -17.35
N THR A 30 0.16 -23.20 -17.75
CA THR A 30 -0.99 -22.73 -16.98
C THR A 30 -1.88 -23.91 -16.59
N ALA A 31 -2.47 -23.86 -15.42
CA ALA A 31 -3.43 -24.84 -14.92
C ALA A 31 -4.86 -24.60 -15.49
N GLY A 32 -5.00 -23.63 -16.41
CA GLY A 32 -6.24 -23.20 -17.00
C GLY A 32 -6.70 -21.83 -16.48
N SER A 33 -7.95 -21.47 -16.74
CA SER A 33 -8.51 -20.19 -16.29
C SER A 33 -9.07 -20.30 -14.88
N TRP A 34 -8.83 -19.28 -14.05
CA TRP A 34 -9.48 -19.15 -12.73
C TRP A 34 -10.99 -18.92 -12.94
N LYS A 35 -11.82 -19.49 -12.08
CA LYS A 35 -13.28 -19.54 -12.33
C LYS A 35 -14.11 -18.77 -11.30
N ILE A 36 -13.49 -18.24 -10.26
CA ILE A 36 -14.24 -17.60 -9.16
C ILE A 36 -14.10 -16.08 -9.30
N TYR A 37 -15.09 -15.48 -9.94
CA TYR A 37 -15.21 -14.04 -10.18
C TYR A 37 -16.53 -13.53 -9.64
N GLY A 38 -16.59 -12.22 -9.37
CA GLY A 38 -17.81 -11.50 -9.11
C GLY A 38 -17.73 -10.07 -9.63
N SER A 39 -18.84 -9.37 -9.60
CA SER A 39 -18.92 -7.94 -9.88
C SER A 39 -18.92 -7.15 -8.60
N SER A 40 -18.22 -6.01 -8.57
CA SER A 40 -18.38 -4.96 -7.57
C SER A 40 -19.53 -4.01 -7.92
N ASP A 41 -20.14 -4.19 -9.13
CA ASP A 41 -21.17 -3.38 -9.77
C ASP A 41 -20.72 -1.95 -10.13
N GLU A 42 -19.62 -1.48 -9.56
CA GLU A 42 -19.09 -0.14 -9.72
C GLU A 42 -17.56 -0.17 -9.78
N LYS A 43 -16.97 0.80 -10.48
CA LYS A 43 -15.53 0.90 -10.63
C LYS A 43 -14.82 1.40 -9.38
N LEU A 44 -13.62 0.89 -9.16
CA LEU A 44 -12.67 1.50 -8.22
C LEU A 44 -12.14 2.81 -8.81
N ILE A 45 -12.36 3.92 -8.09
CA ILE A 45 -11.91 5.27 -8.51
C ILE A 45 -10.80 5.83 -7.64
N ASP A 46 -10.63 5.32 -6.39
CA ASP A 46 -9.53 5.70 -5.49
C ASP A 46 -9.20 4.56 -4.52
N ILE A 47 -7.97 4.52 -4.03
CA ILE A 47 -7.51 3.56 -3.02
C ILE A 47 -6.64 4.24 -1.96
N ALA A 48 -6.82 3.85 -0.72
CA ALA A 48 -5.95 4.18 0.40
C ALA A 48 -5.31 2.91 0.99
N SER A 49 -4.62 3.00 2.11
CA SER A 49 -3.92 1.85 2.72
C SER A 49 -4.85 0.72 3.16
N ASP A 50 -6.07 1.04 3.55
CA ASP A 50 -7.04 0.12 4.18
C ASP A 50 -8.47 0.24 3.62
N THR A 51 -8.70 1.18 2.70
CA THR A 51 -10.00 1.45 2.08
C THR A 51 -9.88 1.70 0.59
N ALA A 52 -10.98 1.51 -0.13
CA ALA A 52 -11.13 1.87 -1.53
C ALA A 52 -12.46 2.55 -1.77
N LEU A 53 -12.52 3.47 -2.73
CA LEU A 53 -13.70 4.22 -3.12
C LEU A 53 -14.21 3.70 -4.47
N LEU A 54 -15.50 3.40 -4.54
CA LEU A 54 -16.22 3.06 -5.76
C LEU A 54 -16.82 4.31 -6.42
N GLU A 55 -17.15 4.24 -7.70
CA GLU A 55 -17.74 5.33 -8.49
C GLU A 55 -19.08 5.82 -7.90
N ASN A 56 -19.88 4.91 -7.35
CA ASN A 56 -21.13 5.24 -6.64
C ASN A 56 -20.91 5.76 -5.20
N LYS A 57 -19.69 6.11 -4.84
CA LYS A 57 -19.28 6.62 -3.52
C LYS A 57 -19.35 5.61 -2.37
N ALA A 58 -19.63 4.35 -2.62
CA ALA A 58 -19.48 3.30 -1.63
C ALA A 58 -18.00 3.11 -1.28
N VAL A 59 -17.71 2.89 0.01
CA VAL A 59 -16.36 2.61 0.51
C VAL A 59 -16.24 1.13 0.80
N ILE A 60 -15.16 0.50 0.32
CA ILE A 60 -14.75 -0.84 0.68
C ILE A 60 -13.61 -0.73 1.68
N SER A 61 -13.73 -1.37 2.84
CA SER A 61 -12.60 -1.58 3.76
C SER A 61 -12.00 -2.96 3.55
N LYS A 62 -10.90 -3.27 4.22
CA LYS A 62 -10.30 -4.62 4.21
C LYS A 62 -11.24 -5.72 4.73
N LYS A 63 -12.29 -5.37 5.47
CA LYS A 63 -13.24 -6.31 6.08
C LYS A 63 -14.66 -6.14 5.57
N ASP A 64 -15.12 -4.91 5.37
CA ASP A 64 -16.53 -4.58 5.15
C ASP A 64 -16.72 -3.59 4.00
N ARG A 65 -17.93 -3.58 3.43
CA ARG A 65 -18.38 -2.60 2.45
C ARG A 65 -19.42 -1.68 3.09
N TYR A 66 -19.19 -0.38 3.03
CA TYR A 66 -20.07 0.65 3.57
C TYR A 66 -20.79 1.38 2.42
N LEU A 67 -22.09 1.17 2.29
CA LEU A 67 -22.89 1.69 1.17
C LEU A 67 -23.47 3.08 1.41
N ASP A 68 -23.76 3.43 2.67
CA ASP A 68 -24.50 4.64 3.04
C ASP A 68 -23.62 5.88 3.26
N VAL A 69 -22.33 5.77 2.95
CA VAL A 69 -21.39 6.89 3.08
C VAL A 69 -21.49 7.80 1.87
N GLN A 70 -21.72 9.09 2.12
CA GLN A 70 -21.79 10.13 1.09
C GLN A 70 -20.48 10.90 1.03
N ILE A 71 -19.51 10.40 0.27
CA ILE A 71 -18.24 11.10 0.02
C ILE A 71 -18.47 12.13 -1.11
N ALA A 72 -18.03 13.37 -0.90
CA ALA A 72 -18.13 14.44 -1.89
C ALA A 72 -17.31 14.15 -3.16
N ASP A 73 -17.71 14.70 -4.31
CA ASP A 73 -17.11 14.34 -5.62
C ASP A 73 -15.62 14.61 -5.70
N ASP A 74 -15.14 15.71 -5.16
CA ASP A 74 -13.72 16.11 -5.20
C ASP A 74 -12.89 15.57 -4.03
N TYR A 75 -13.49 14.70 -3.18
CA TYR A 75 -12.82 14.13 -2.02
C TYR A 75 -12.24 12.75 -2.34
N ARG A 76 -11.06 12.50 -1.79
CA ARG A 76 -10.41 11.19 -1.75
C ARG A 76 -10.75 10.48 -0.45
N VAL A 77 -10.84 9.15 -0.49
CA VAL A 77 -10.85 8.35 0.75
C VAL A 77 -9.46 8.33 1.36
N ILE A 78 -9.34 8.61 2.66
CA ILE A 78 -8.08 8.59 3.41
C ILE A 78 -7.95 7.29 4.19
N GLY A 79 -9.04 6.80 4.81
CA GLY A 79 -9.03 5.55 5.56
C GLY A 79 -10.25 5.35 6.43
N LEU A 80 -10.26 4.21 7.12
CA LEU A 80 -11.24 3.84 8.15
C LEU A 80 -10.52 3.73 9.49
N SER A 81 -10.94 4.48 10.49
CA SER A 81 -10.31 4.49 11.81
C SER A 81 -11.32 4.79 12.91
N ASP A 82 -11.33 3.96 13.97
CA ASP A 82 -12.21 4.11 15.14
C ASP A 82 -13.69 4.36 14.76
N GLY A 83 -14.21 3.62 13.76
CA GLY A 83 -15.61 3.76 13.30
C GLY A 83 -15.89 5.04 12.52
N TRP A 84 -14.85 5.73 12.01
CA TRP A 84 -14.95 6.87 11.10
C TRP A 84 -14.39 6.54 9.73
N ILE A 85 -15.10 6.87 8.67
CA ILE A 85 -14.56 6.98 7.33
C ILE A 85 -14.05 8.41 7.17
N LEU A 86 -12.76 8.52 6.85
CA LEU A 86 -12.08 9.79 6.64
C LEU A 86 -11.96 10.05 5.15
N SER A 87 -12.36 11.22 4.72
CA SER A 87 -12.19 11.70 3.34
C SER A 87 -11.75 13.16 3.32
N ALA A 88 -10.98 13.55 2.32
CA ALA A 88 -10.49 14.91 2.22
C ALA A 88 -10.30 15.33 0.76
N ASP A 89 -10.43 16.66 0.53
CA ASP A 89 -10.07 17.29 -0.73
C ASP A 89 -8.57 17.69 -0.76
N ILE A 90 -8.16 18.27 -1.88
CA ILE A 90 -6.77 18.72 -2.10
C ILE A 90 -6.40 19.92 -1.21
N ASP A 91 -7.37 20.74 -0.82
CA ASP A 91 -7.16 21.95 -0.02
C ASP A 91 -7.10 21.65 1.49
N GLY A 92 -7.36 20.40 1.89
CA GLY A 92 -7.31 19.93 3.28
C GLY A 92 -8.61 20.15 4.04
N ASN A 93 -9.74 20.19 3.34
CA ASN A 93 -11.04 20.03 3.96
C ASN A 93 -11.23 18.55 4.28
N LEU A 94 -11.24 18.21 5.56
CA LEU A 94 -11.38 16.83 6.05
C LEU A 94 -12.80 16.61 6.55
N THR A 95 -13.40 15.51 6.13
CA THR A 95 -14.68 15.02 6.63
C THR A 95 -14.48 13.67 7.32
N LEU A 96 -15.10 13.50 8.46
CA LEU A 96 -15.25 12.25 9.19
C LEU A 96 -16.73 11.85 9.14
N ASP A 97 -17.02 10.74 8.46
CA ASP A 97 -18.36 10.16 8.38
C ASP A 97 -18.43 8.94 9.29
N GLY A 98 -19.35 8.94 10.28
CA GLY A 98 -19.55 7.81 11.17
C GLY A 98 -20.08 6.60 10.43
N VAL A 99 -19.54 5.40 10.72
CA VAL A 99 -20.05 4.13 10.15
C VAL A 99 -21.27 3.61 10.91
N ASP A 100 -21.60 4.19 12.03
CA ASP A 100 -22.78 3.89 12.84
C ASP A 100 -23.58 5.17 13.15
N GLU A 101 -24.86 5.01 13.52
CA GLU A 101 -25.78 6.12 13.81
C GLU A 101 -25.40 6.96 15.05
N GLN A 102 -24.44 6.50 15.86
CA GLN A 102 -24.03 7.18 17.09
C GLN A 102 -23.00 8.29 16.81
N LYS A 103 -22.34 8.25 15.66
CA LYS A 103 -21.32 9.22 15.26
C LYS A 103 -21.89 10.18 14.23
N SER A 104 -22.07 11.44 14.63
CA SER A 104 -22.45 12.50 13.71
C SER A 104 -21.28 12.92 12.83
N LYS A 105 -21.58 13.33 11.59
CA LYS A 105 -20.59 13.83 10.64
C LYS A 105 -19.82 15.01 11.20
N GLU A 106 -18.47 14.97 11.13
CA GLU A 106 -17.57 16.05 11.53
C GLU A 106 -16.83 16.62 10.32
N HIS A 107 -16.44 17.90 10.41
CA HIS A 107 -15.71 18.60 9.37
C HIS A 107 -14.63 19.50 9.97
N LEU A 108 -13.41 19.47 9.37
CA LEU A 108 -12.27 20.28 9.74
C LEU A 108 -11.63 20.90 8.48
N GLU A 109 -11.38 22.23 8.53
CA GLU A 109 -10.63 22.94 7.49
C GLU A 109 -9.18 23.11 7.89
N LEU A 110 -8.28 22.27 7.34
CA LEU A 110 -6.88 22.20 7.74
C LEU A 110 -5.94 23.00 6.83
N LYS A 111 -6.43 23.40 5.64
CA LYS A 111 -5.73 24.26 4.64
C LYS A 111 -4.39 23.71 4.16
N LYS A 112 -4.22 22.38 4.21
CA LYS A 112 -3.06 21.64 3.73
C LYS A 112 -3.50 20.28 3.26
N THR A 113 -2.99 19.83 2.11
CA THR A 113 -3.26 18.49 1.56
C THR A 113 -2.88 17.40 2.56
N ILE A 114 -3.82 16.49 2.82
CA ILE A 114 -3.66 15.38 3.76
C ILE A 114 -3.09 14.18 3.00
N ALA A 115 -1.99 13.60 3.50
CA ALA A 115 -1.42 12.36 2.98
C ALA A 115 -2.01 11.14 3.67
N GLY A 116 -2.21 11.20 4.99
CA GLY A 116 -2.81 10.13 5.78
C GLY A 116 -3.39 10.66 7.08
N ALA A 117 -4.42 9.99 7.61
CA ALA A 117 -5.05 10.37 8.87
C ALA A 117 -5.65 9.15 9.58
N SER A 118 -5.75 9.23 10.90
CA SER A 118 -6.40 8.24 11.75
C SER A 118 -6.98 8.89 13.00
N VAL A 119 -7.94 8.22 13.61
CA VAL A 119 -8.65 8.68 14.81
C VAL A 119 -8.53 7.65 15.93
N GLN A 120 -8.44 8.11 17.16
CA GLN A 120 -8.71 7.34 18.37
C GLN A 120 -9.39 8.24 19.40
N GLY A 121 -10.65 7.95 19.76
CA GLY A 121 -11.45 8.78 20.64
C GLY A 121 -11.61 10.22 20.08
N ASP A 122 -11.19 11.23 20.84
CA ASP A 122 -11.21 12.64 20.42
C ASP A 122 -9.93 13.06 19.65
N VAL A 123 -8.93 12.20 19.54
CA VAL A 123 -7.64 12.56 18.92
C VAL A 123 -7.64 12.16 17.44
N LEU A 124 -7.47 13.15 16.57
CA LEU A 124 -7.24 13.01 15.15
C LEU A 124 -5.77 13.22 14.85
N ALA A 125 -5.09 12.19 14.33
CA ALA A 125 -3.70 12.23 13.89
C ALA A 125 -3.63 12.41 12.37
N ILE A 126 -2.83 13.37 11.91
CA ILE A 126 -2.72 13.73 10.48
C ILE A 126 -1.25 13.80 10.07
N LEU A 127 -0.95 13.16 8.95
CA LEU A 127 0.27 13.37 8.18
C LEU A 127 -0.10 14.18 6.93
N PHE A 128 0.48 15.36 6.79
CA PHE A 128 0.28 16.21 5.60
C PHE A 128 1.25 15.84 4.47
N ALA A 129 0.90 16.23 3.24
CA ALA A 129 1.70 15.95 2.05
C ALA A 129 3.07 16.66 2.04
N ASP A 130 3.23 17.73 2.82
CA ASP A 130 4.50 18.41 3.06
C ASP A 130 5.35 17.79 4.20
N ASN A 131 4.91 16.62 4.70
CA ASN A 131 5.50 15.87 5.80
C ASN A 131 5.35 16.52 7.19
N GLU A 132 4.46 17.51 7.36
CA GLU A 132 4.05 17.97 8.70
C GLU A 132 3.19 16.90 9.37
N MET A 133 3.41 16.68 10.66
CA MET A 133 2.62 15.79 11.51
C MET A 133 1.84 16.64 12.50
N ALA A 134 0.57 16.32 12.71
CA ALA A 134 -0.27 17.01 13.66
C ALA A 134 -1.23 16.10 14.40
N LEU A 135 -1.57 16.48 15.62
CA LEU A 135 -2.70 15.98 16.38
C LEU A 135 -3.71 17.11 16.58
N TYR A 136 -4.99 16.80 16.42
CA TYR A 136 -6.11 17.72 16.68
C TYR A 136 -7.11 17.08 17.63
N SER A 137 -7.83 17.89 18.40
CA SER A 137 -9.06 17.45 19.05
C SER A 137 -10.20 17.56 18.03
N ILE A 138 -10.98 16.50 17.86
CA ILE A 138 -12.18 16.52 17.00
C ILE A 138 -13.24 17.45 17.59
N ALA A 139 -13.45 17.40 18.90
CA ALA A 139 -14.47 18.16 19.59
C ALA A 139 -14.22 19.68 19.55
N THR A 140 -12.98 20.12 19.79
CA THR A 140 -12.63 21.55 19.81
C THR A 140 -12.09 22.08 18.50
N LYS A 141 -11.66 21.16 17.59
CA LYS A 141 -10.99 21.45 16.29
C LYS A 141 -9.63 22.19 16.46
N GLU A 142 -9.10 22.20 17.68
CA GLU A 142 -7.83 22.85 18.01
C GLU A 142 -6.66 21.91 17.86
N PRO A 143 -5.49 22.41 17.41
CA PRO A 143 -4.28 21.61 17.33
C PRO A 143 -3.75 21.29 18.74
N LEU A 144 -3.48 20.01 18.99
CA LEU A 144 -2.86 19.50 20.20
C LEU A 144 -1.33 19.40 20.08
N PHE A 145 -0.85 19.10 18.87
CA PHE A 145 0.56 18.94 18.54
C PHE A 145 0.78 19.25 17.06
N LYS A 146 1.91 19.88 16.72
CA LYS A 146 2.39 20.05 15.35
C LYS A 146 3.90 19.94 15.30
N GLU A 147 4.42 19.24 14.31
CA GLU A 147 5.85 19.18 14.03
C GLU A 147 6.09 19.01 12.53
N GLN A 148 6.96 19.85 11.97
CA GLN A 148 7.38 19.77 10.58
C GLN A 148 8.44 18.69 10.42
N GLY A 149 8.15 17.69 9.56
CA GLY A 149 9.13 16.69 9.11
C GLY A 149 10.02 17.24 7.99
N ASN A 150 11.00 16.45 7.57
CA ASN A 150 11.82 16.83 6.41
C ASN A 150 10.99 16.74 5.12
N PRO A 151 11.19 17.66 4.18
CA PRO A 151 10.49 17.60 2.89
C PRO A 151 10.90 16.34 2.12
N SER A 152 9.94 15.75 1.40
CA SER A 152 10.16 14.66 0.47
C SER A 152 9.67 15.06 -0.91
N LEU A 153 10.53 15.00 -1.92
CA LEU A 153 10.24 15.49 -3.28
C LEU A 153 9.53 14.43 -4.12
N ILE A 154 9.91 13.17 -3.95
CA ILE A 154 9.37 12.05 -4.73
C ILE A 154 9.00 10.92 -3.77
N VAL A 155 7.70 10.63 -3.69
CA VAL A 155 7.13 9.60 -2.81
C VAL A 155 6.47 8.48 -3.62
N ASP A 156 6.42 7.29 -3.05
CA ASP A 156 5.58 6.20 -3.53
C ASP A 156 4.13 6.53 -3.19
N SER A 157 3.18 6.19 -4.04
CA SER A 157 1.74 6.44 -3.83
C SER A 157 1.14 5.67 -2.66
N ARG A 158 1.82 4.64 -2.18
CA ARG A 158 1.40 3.86 -1.01
C ARG A 158 1.74 4.64 0.26
N ILE A 159 0.77 5.31 0.83
CA ILE A 159 0.90 6.06 2.09
C ILE A 159 0.28 5.22 3.21
N VAL A 160 0.96 5.12 4.34
CA VAL A 160 0.46 4.47 5.54
C VAL A 160 -0.11 5.51 6.48
N ASN A 161 -1.35 5.31 6.91
CA ASN A 161 -1.99 6.17 7.89
C ASN A 161 -1.27 6.11 9.26
N PRO A 162 -1.28 7.18 10.06
CA PRO A 162 -0.81 7.15 11.44
C PRO A 162 -1.47 6.01 12.22
N GLN A 163 -0.73 5.36 13.13
CA GLN A 163 -1.28 4.27 13.94
C GLN A 163 -1.27 4.64 15.42
N PHE A 164 -2.38 4.37 16.09
CA PHE A 164 -2.49 4.51 17.54
C PHE A 164 -2.08 3.22 18.24
N MET A 165 -1.34 3.36 19.34
CA MET A 165 -0.97 2.30 20.25
C MET A 165 -1.06 2.84 21.68
N ASN A 166 -2.22 2.67 22.31
CA ASN A 166 -2.62 3.33 23.55
C ASN A 166 -2.51 4.87 23.40
N ASP A 167 -1.72 5.54 24.25
CA ASP A 167 -1.44 6.97 24.21
C ASP A 167 -0.33 7.36 23.20
N LEU A 168 0.20 6.41 22.45
CA LEU A 168 1.20 6.68 21.41
C LEU A 168 0.57 6.77 20.03
N VAL A 169 1.04 7.74 19.26
CA VAL A 169 0.76 7.87 17.84
C VAL A 169 2.05 7.68 17.06
N LEU A 170 2.03 6.73 16.12
CA LEU A 170 3.17 6.38 15.27
C LEU A 170 2.92 6.92 13.87
N PHE A 171 3.67 7.96 13.50
CA PHE A 171 3.62 8.56 12.18
C PHE A 171 4.61 7.88 11.25
N SER A 172 4.11 7.29 10.17
CA SER A 172 4.91 6.73 9.08
C SER A 172 5.20 7.82 8.06
N THR A 173 6.37 8.48 8.18
CA THR A 173 6.66 9.73 7.45
C THR A 173 7.05 9.51 5.99
N LEU A 174 6.97 10.58 5.20
CA LEU A 174 7.28 10.56 3.77
C LEU A 174 8.79 10.55 3.47
N ASP A 175 9.63 10.76 4.49
CA ASP A 175 11.10 10.76 4.39
C ASP A 175 11.76 9.53 5.06
N GLY A 176 11.01 8.45 5.26
CA GLY A 176 11.55 7.16 5.70
C GLY A 176 11.77 7.02 7.20
N ARG A 177 10.98 7.71 8.01
CA ARG A 177 11.06 7.65 9.47
C ARG A 177 9.75 7.20 10.07
N VAL A 178 9.83 6.64 11.27
CA VAL A 178 8.70 6.49 12.18
C VAL A 178 8.89 7.44 13.34
N ILE A 179 7.96 8.37 13.52
CA ILE A 179 7.95 9.34 14.59
C ILE A 179 6.91 8.90 15.62
N ILE A 180 7.34 8.74 16.86
CA ILE A 180 6.49 8.37 17.98
C ILE A 180 6.15 9.61 18.80
N VAL A 181 4.88 9.94 18.84
CA VAL A 181 4.32 11.08 19.61
C VAL A 181 3.44 10.53 20.72
N ASN A 182 3.56 11.05 21.93
CA ASN A 182 2.60 10.79 22.99
C ASN A 182 1.46 11.81 22.90
N SER A 183 0.23 11.34 22.73
CA SER A 183 -0.95 12.19 22.53
C SER A 183 -1.39 12.94 23.79
N GLU A 184 -1.20 12.35 24.97
CA GLU A 184 -1.50 12.99 26.25
C GLU A 184 -0.48 14.07 26.60
N LEU A 185 0.83 13.74 26.50
CA LEU A 185 1.93 14.66 26.75
C LEU A 185 2.14 15.67 25.64
N LYS A 186 1.49 15.50 24.48
CA LYS A 186 1.56 16.38 23.30
C LYS A 186 2.99 16.64 22.85
N LYS A 187 3.83 15.61 22.84
CA LYS A 187 5.25 15.72 22.46
C LYS A 187 5.79 14.48 21.78
N ARG A 188 6.79 14.71 20.91
CA ARG A 188 7.59 13.62 20.31
C ARG A 188 8.43 12.94 21.39
N LEU A 189 8.37 11.61 21.42
CA LEU A 189 9.19 10.76 22.29
C LEU A 189 10.41 10.20 21.57
N ARG A 190 10.26 9.75 20.32
CA ARG A 190 11.31 9.04 19.59
C ARG A 190 11.17 9.24 18.08
N THR A 191 12.31 9.22 17.40
CA THR A 191 12.44 9.09 15.95
C THR A 191 13.19 7.81 15.63
N ILE A 192 12.65 7.00 14.72
CA ILE A 192 13.26 5.77 14.21
C ILE A 192 13.53 6.00 12.74
N ILE A 193 14.78 5.84 12.30
CA ILE A 193 15.16 5.95 10.89
C ILE A 193 15.07 4.56 10.25
N VAL A 194 14.09 4.35 9.38
CA VAL A 194 13.90 3.12 8.62
C VAL A 194 14.85 3.10 7.43
N SER A 195 14.88 4.20 6.70
CA SER A 195 15.71 4.40 5.51
C SER A 195 16.06 5.89 5.36
N SER A 196 17.15 6.18 4.65
CA SER A 196 17.62 7.52 4.34
C SER A 196 17.93 7.69 2.85
N GLU A 197 17.23 6.96 1.99
CA GLU A 197 17.33 7.11 0.53
C GLU A 197 16.75 8.47 0.09
N GLU A 198 17.20 8.97 -1.04
CA GLU A 198 16.80 10.30 -1.52
C GLU A 198 15.39 10.32 -2.11
N HIS A 199 14.99 9.23 -2.79
CA HIS A 199 13.71 9.14 -3.51
C HIS A 199 12.94 7.86 -3.12
N PHE A 200 11.60 7.93 -3.20
CA PHE A 200 10.70 6.81 -2.87
C PHE A 200 10.99 6.22 -1.48
N ASN A 201 11.29 7.10 -0.55
CA ASN A 201 11.72 6.73 0.80
C ASN A 201 10.59 6.74 1.84
N ASN A 202 9.37 7.13 1.45
CA ASN A 202 8.23 7.08 2.36
C ASN A 202 7.97 5.65 2.85
N ILE A 203 7.45 5.55 4.07
CA ILE A 203 7.00 4.27 4.62
C ILE A 203 5.77 3.82 3.83
N ILE A 204 5.86 2.62 3.25
CA ILE A 204 4.80 1.99 2.45
C ILE A 204 4.13 0.81 3.14
N TYR A 205 4.71 0.35 4.23
CA TYR A 205 4.18 -0.69 5.11
C TYR A 205 4.63 -0.42 6.53
N PHE A 206 3.72 -0.58 7.48
CA PHE A 206 4.00 -0.48 8.90
C PHE A 206 3.07 -1.41 9.69
N SER A 207 3.62 -2.13 10.63
CA SER A 207 2.86 -2.98 11.55
C SER A 207 3.64 -3.22 12.83
N VAL A 208 2.93 -3.49 13.91
CA VAL A 208 3.51 -4.00 15.17
C VAL A 208 3.02 -5.42 15.37
N ILE A 209 3.93 -6.39 15.34
CA ILE A 209 3.64 -7.82 15.39
C ILE A 209 4.46 -8.40 16.55
N GLN A 210 3.82 -9.03 17.52
CA GLN A 210 4.49 -9.63 18.69
C GLN A 210 5.49 -8.67 19.36
N ASN A 211 5.09 -7.42 19.58
CA ASN A 211 5.90 -6.34 20.13
C ASN A 211 7.14 -5.95 19.28
N LYS A 212 7.24 -6.40 18.04
CA LYS A 212 8.24 -5.93 17.07
C LYS A 212 7.61 -4.94 16.10
N LEU A 213 8.27 -3.80 15.92
CA LEU A 213 7.90 -2.84 14.89
C LEU A 213 8.50 -3.28 13.57
N ILE A 214 7.66 -3.51 12.58
CA ILE A 214 8.06 -3.83 11.21
C ILE A 214 7.65 -2.67 10.30
N ALA A 215 8.59 -2.18 9.52
CA ALA A 215 8.35 -1.11 8.54
C ALA A 215 9.06 -1.39 7.23
N ALA A 216 8.53 -0.84 6.14
CA ALA A 216 9.18 -0.91 4.84
C ALA A 216 9.09 0.42 4.09
N THR A 217 10.14 0.72 3.34
CA THR A 217 10.12 1.70 2.24
C THR A 217 10.17 0.96 0.89
N GLY A 218 10.19 1.69 -0.22
CA GLY A 218 10.37 1.10 -1.54
C GLY A 218 11.69 0.32 -1.74
N HIS A 219 12.64 0.44 -0.80
CA HIS A 219 14.00 -0.07 -0.92
C HIS A 219 14.45 -0.95 0.25
N LYS A 220 13.86 -0.78 1.43
CA LYS A 220 14.33 -1.43 2.66
C LYS A 220 13.19 -1.99 3.49
N LEU A 221 13.46 -3.12 4.11
CA LEU A 221 12.72 -3.64 5.25
C LEU A 221 13.45 -3.29 6.54
N PHE A 222 12.69 -3.03 7.58
CA PHE A 222 13.17 -2.68 8.90
C PHE A 222 12.39 -3.44 9.97
N ALA A 223 13.09 -3.97 10.95
CA ALA A 223 12.52 -4.56 12.15
C ALA A 223 13.18 -3.95 13.39
N LEU A 224 12.38 -3.62 14.38
CA LEU A 224 12.82 -3.15 15.70
C LEU A 224 12.17 -3.97 16.79
N ALA A 225 13.00 -4.64 17.59
CA ALA A 225 12.66 -5.21 18.89
C ALA A 225 13.71 -4.74 19.91
N GLU A 226 14.60 -5.63 20.35
CA GLU A 226 15.74 -5.25 21.20
C GLU A 226 16.81 -4.47 20.42
N LYS A 227 16.95 -4.74 19.14
CA LYS A 227 17.89 -4.07 18.23
C LYS A 227 17.23 -3.76 16.90
N GLU A 228 17.82 -2.81 16.16
CA GLU A 228 17.40 -2.45 14.80
C GLU A 228 18.02 -3.41 13.77
N ILE A 229 17.19 -3.98 12.91
CA ILE A 229 17.59 -4.85 11.81
C ILE A 229 17.10 -4.23 10.50
N ARG A 230 17.94 -4.24 9.48
CA ARG A 230 17.61 -3.74 8.14
C ARG A 230 17.98 -4.76 7.08
N ALA A 231 17.09 -4.94 6.09
CA ALA A 231 17.32 -5.78 4.92
C ALA A 231 17.01 -4.99 3.64
N ASN A 232 17.81 -5.20 2.59
CA ASN A 232 17.65 -4.51 1.31
C ASN A 232 16.76 -5.36 0.40
N TYR A 233 15.49 -4.96 0.27
CA TYR A 233 14.53 -5.54 -0.65
C TYR A 233 13.70 -4.42 -1.29
N GLU A 234 13.58 -4.43 -2.60
CA GLU A 234 12.66 -3.54 -3.32
C GLU A 234 11.27 -4.18 -3.35
N VAL A 235 10.55 -4.01 -2.24
CA VAL A 235 9.25 -4.66 -2.05
C VAL A 235 8.12 -4.00 -2.84
N ARG A 236 7.18 -4.86 -3.31
CA ARG A 236 5.91 -4.43 -3.91
C ARG A 236 4.75 -4.60 -2.95
N THR A 237 4.59 -5.79 -2.38
CA THR A 237 3.55 -6.09 -1.40
C THR A 237 4.17 -6.78 -0.21
N ILE A 238 3.61 -6.55 0.97
CA ILE A 238 3.96 -7.24 2.21
C ILE A 238 2.67 -7.64 2.90
N VAL A 239 2.61 -8.88 3.37
CA VAL A 239 1.54 -9.39 4.23
C VAL A 239 2.20 -10.13 5.37
N ALA A 240 1.81 -9.77 6.60
CA ALA A 240 2.20 -10.52 7.79
C ALA A 240 1.19 -11.62 8.06
N ASP A 241 1.67 -12.77 8.45
CA ASP A 241 0.87 -13.92 8.84
C ASP A 241 1.62 -14.69 9.94
N GLU A 242 1.02 -14.72 11.13
CA GLU A 242 1.62 -15.28 12.34
C GLU A 242 3.05 -14.74 12.61
N ASP A 243 4.07 -15.59 12.43
CA ASP A 243 5.48 -15.30 12.67
C ASP A 243 6.27 -14.96 11.41
N LEU A 244 5.60 -14.91 10.26
CA LEU A 244 6.21 -14.71 8.96
C LEU A 244 5.75 -13.43 8.28
N LEU A 245 6.65 -12.84 7.53
CA LEU A 245 6.39 -11.77 6.58
C LEU A 245 6.54 -12.32 5.18
N TYR A 246 5.45 -12.41 4.45
CA TYR A 246 5.48 -12.70 3.02
C TYR A 246 5.61 -11.40 2.24
N ALA A 247 6.56 -11.34 1.33
CA ALA A 247 6.76 -10.16 0.49
C ALA A 247 7.02 -10.53 -0.96
N THR A 248 6.50 -9.70 -1.86
CA THR A 248 6.89 -9.74 -3.27
C THR A 248 7.83 -8.60 -3.60
N THR A 249 8.76 -8.80 -4.54
CA THR A 249 9.76 -7.81 -4.90
C THR A 249 9.60 -7.31 -6.33
N LYS A 250 10.21 -6.15 -6.65
CA LYS A 250 10.27 -5.62 -8.03
C LYS A 250 11.04 -6.56 -8.98
N GLN A 251 11.89 -7.43 -8.45
CA GLN A 251 12.63 -8.43 -9.21
C GLN A 251 11.79 -9.67 -9.55
N GLY A 252 10.51 -9.72 -9.13
CA GLY A 252 9.62 -10.87 -9.33
C GLY A 252 9.92 -12.04 -8.40
N GLU A 253 10.33 -11.75 -7.17
CA GLU A 253 10.55 -12.76 -6.14
C GLU A 253 9.39 -12.75 -5.15
N LEU A 254 8.99 -13.92 -4.69
CA LEU A 254 8.21 -14.15 -3.49
C LEU A 254 9.18 -14.62 -2.41
N ILE A 255 9.19 -13.95 -1.28
CA ILE A 255 10.04 -14.27 -0.13
C ILE A 255 9.21 -14.44 1.13
N ALA A 256 9.63 -15.35 2.00
CA ALA A 256 9.15 -15.45 3.37
C ALA A 256 10.31 -15.14 4.32
N LEU A 257 10.11 -14.18 5.20
CA LEU A 257 11.06 -13.75 6.22
C LEU A 257 10.45 -14.01 7.60
N ASP A 258 11.27 -14.29 8.59
CA ASP A 258 10.83 -14.21 9.97
C ASP A 258 10.77 -12.74 10.47
N LEU A 259 10.32 -12.54 11.69
CA LEU A 259 10.22 -11.19 12.28
C LEU A 259 11.58 -10.57 12.65
N ASN A 260 12.71 -11.25 12.40
CA ASN A 260 14.07 -10.70 12.44
C ASN A 260 14.61 -10.40 11.04
N LEU A 261 13.75 -10.51 10.01
CA LEU A 261 14.07 -10.35 8.59
C LEU A 261 15.05 -11.41 8.05
N ASP A 262 15.19 -12.55 8.73
CA ASP A 262 15.98 -13.68 8.23
C ASP A 262 15.18 -14.43 7.16
N LEU A 263 15.82 -14.67 6.00
CA LEU A 263 15.17 -15.32 4.86
C LEU A 263 14.90 -16.80 5.16
N GLN A 264 13.63 -17.17 5.18
CA GLN A 264 13.16 -18.53 5.40
C GLN A 264 12.94 -19.28 4.09
N ARG A 265 12.30 -18.63 3.11
CA ARG A 265 11.96 -19.23 1.81
C ARG A 265 12.01 -18.18 0.70
N LYS A 266 12.26 -18.64 -0.51
CA LYS A 266 12.30 -17.79 -1.70
C LYS A 266 11.86 -18.56 -2.93
N MET A 267 11.00 -17.95 -3.75
CA MET A 267 10.61 -18.43 -5.07
C MET A 267 10.72 -17.29 -6.08
N LYS A 268 11.11 -17.61 -7.31
CA LYS A 268 11.36 -16.64 -8.37
C LYS A 268 10.39 -16.84 -9.54
N PHE A 269 9.70 -15.75 -9.89
CA PHE A 269 8.87 -15.62 -11.09
C PHE A 269 9.51 -14.55 -11.98
N PRO A 270 10.35 -14.91 -12.93
CA PRO A 270 11.15 -13.96 -13.71
C PRO A 270 10.26 -12.96 -14.43
N PHE A 271 10.56 -11.66 -14.25
CA PHE A 271 9.84 -10.52 -14.82
C PHE A 271 8.40 -10.29 -14.31
N ALA A 272 7.92 -11.06 -13.32
CA ALA A 272 6.60 -10.88 -12.75
C ALA A 272 6.45 -9.50 -12.08
N HIS A 273 5.32 -8.86 -12.35
CA HIS A 273 4.90 -7.62 -11.74
C HIS A 273 3.66 -7.88 -10.89
N PHE A 274 3.87 -8.12 -9.61
CA PHE A 274 2.78 -8.40 -8.68
C PHE A 274 1.99 -7.13 -8.33
N LEU A 275 0.67 -7.24 -8.38
CA LEU A 275 -0.30 -6.17 -8.08
C LEU A 275 -0.87 -6.31 -6.67
N GLY A 276 -0.95 -7.52 -6.16
CA GLY A 276 -1.48 -7.83 -4.84
C GLY A 276 -1.10 -9.22 -4.38
N MET A 277 -1.27 -9.48 -3.09
CA MET A 277 -1.05 -10.77 -2.46
C MET A 277 -2.10 -11.02 -1.39
N ILE A 278 -2.66 -12.22 -1.39
CA ILE A 278 -3.52 -12.75 -0.32
C ILE A 278 -2.81 -13.94 0.31
N VAL A 279 -2.80 -13.98 1.63
CA VAL A 279 -2.32 -15.11 2.42
C VAL A 279 -3.53 -15.79 3.05
N ASP A 280 -3.69 -17.07 2.78
CA ASP A 280 -4.70 -17.94 3.38
C ASP A 280 -4.03 -18.99 4.27
N ASP A 281 -4.78 -19.87 4.92
CA ASP A 281 -4.26 -20.84 5.88
C ASP A 281 -3.16 -21.74 5.31
N GLU A 282 -3.32 -22.22 4.08
CA GLU A 282 -2.37 -23.14 3.44
C GLU A 282 -1.63 -22.55 2.22
N LYS A 283 -2.12 -21.45 1.67
CA LYS A 283 -1.72 -20.94 0.36
C LYS A 283 -1.51 -19.44 0.33
N LEU A 284 -0.72 -19.04 -0.63
CA LEU A 284 -0.53 -17.65 -1.05
C LEU A 284 -1.08 -17.49 -2.46
N TYR A 285 -1.77 -16.37 -2.69
CA TYR A 285 -2.29 -16.01 -4.00
C TYR A 285 -1.66 -14.69 -4.43
N LEU A 286 -1.03 -14.69 -5.60
CA LEU A 286 -0.32 -13.53 -6.15
C LEU A 286 -1.02 -13.11 -7.44
N LEU A 287 -1.55 -11.90 -7.47
CA LEU A 287 -2.09 -11.34 -8.70
C LEU A 287 -0.97 -10.69 -9.52
N GLU A 288 -0.81 -11.12 -10.77
CA GLU A 288 0.25 -10.67 -11.67
C GLU A 288 -0.32 -9.85 -12.84
N LYS A 289 0.37 -8.79 -13.22
CA LYS A 289 -0.10 -7.75 -14.15
C LYS A 289 -0.42 -8.26 -15.57
N GLN A 290 0.22 -9.33 -16.05
CA GLN A 290 -0.01 -9.87 -17.39
C GLN A 290 -1.26 -10.75 -17.47
N GLY A 291 -2.06 -10.83 -16.40
CA GLY A 291 -3.29 -11.62 -16.36
C GLY A 291 -3.08 -13.02 -15.79
N TYR A 292 -2.31 -13.12 -14.72
CA TYR A 292 -2.12 -14.40 -14.03
C TYR A 292 -2.43 -14.29 -12.54
N LEU A 293 -3.09 -15.31 -12.01
CA LEU A 293 -3.20 -15.60 -10.59
C LEU A 293 -2.28 -16.78 -10.28
N ILE A 294 -1.29 -16.55 -9.42
CA ILE A 294 -0.32 -17.57 -9.03
C ILE A 294 -0.67 -18.04 -7.62
N GLU A 295 -1.06 -19.30 -7.51
CA GLU A 295 -1.30 -20.00 -6.25
C GLU A 295 -0.01 -20.67 -5.82
N VAL A 296 0.46 -20.45 -4.61
CA VAL A 296 1.69 -21.01 -4.05
C VAL A 296 1.41 -21.65 -2.70
N ALA A 297 1.87 -22.87 -2.47
CA ALA A 297 1.83 -23.49 -1.14
C ALA A 297 2.67 -22.67 -0.14
N LYS A 298 2.23 -22.49 1.11
CA LYS A 298 2.93 -21.67 2.13
C LYS A 298 4.36 -22.11 2.42
N ASP A 299 4.67 -23.40 2.18
CA ASP A 299 6.02 -23.94 2.32
C ASP A 299 6.91 -23.74 1.06
N PHE A 300 6.34 -23.12 0.00
CA PHE A 300 6.96 -22.93 -1.32
C PHE A 300 7.33 -24.22 -2.06
N SER A 301 6.75 -25.36 -1.67
CA SER A 301 7.01 -26.66 -2.31
C SER A 301 6.41 -26.78 -3.71
N SER A 302 5.31 -26.06 -3.97
CA SER A 302 4.59 -26.12 -5.25
C SER A 302 3.90 -24.81 -5.57
N HIS A 303 3.59 -24.62 -6.85
CA HIS A 303 2.75 -23.52 -7.32
C HIS A 303 1.95 -23.91 -8.56
N SER A 304 0.84 -23.24 -8.79
CA SER A 304 0.02 -23.33 -9.99
C SER A 304 -0.26 -21.94 -10.52
N VAL A 305 -0.31 -21.80 -11.84
CA VAL A 305 -0.58 -20.51 -12.50
C VAL A 305 -1.90 -20.62 -13.26
N TYR A 306 -2.80 -19.69 -13.00
CA TYR A 306 -4.10 -19.60 -13.66
C TYR A 306 -4.21 -18.31 -14.46
N GLU A 307 -4.89 -18.38 -15.59
CA GLU A 307 -5.23 -17.20 -16.38
C GLU A 307 -6.39 -16.45 -15.72
N VAL A 308 -6.27 -15.13 -15.65
CA VAL A 308 -7.29 -14.21 -15.12
C VAL A 308 -7.39 -12.96 -15.98
N ASP A 309 -8.56 -12.33 -16.00
CA ASP A 309 -8.72 -11.03 -16.65
C ASP A 309 -8.26 -9.92 -15.67
N VAL A 310 -7.15 -9.27 -16.00
CA VAL A 310 -6.63 -8.12 -15.25
C VAL A 310 -6.71 -6.88 -16.10
N ARG A 311 -7.67 -6.02 -15.78
CA ARG A 311 -7.84 -4.72 -16.45
C ARG A 311 -6.87 -3.69 -15.88
N ASN A 312 -6.62 -2.63 -16.65
CA ASN A 312 -5.86 -1.49 -16.15
C ASN A 312 -6.71 -0.71 -15.15
N GLY A 313 -6.12 -0.33 -14.03
CA GLY A 313 -6.80 0.40 -12.98
C GLY A 313 -6.19 0.18 -11.61
N PHE A 314 -6.90 0.59 -10.59
CA PHE A 314 -6.55 0.29 -9.21
C PHE A 314 -6.78 -1.19 -8.91
N VAL A 315 -5.94 -1.73 -8.05
CA VAL A 315 -6.14 -3.06 -7.44
C VAL A 315 -6.20 -2.88 -5.94
N PHE A 316 -7.28 -3.33 -5.34
CA PHE A 316 -7.47 -3.32 -3.89
C PHE A 316 -7.68 -4.74 -3.37
N VAL A 317 -6.97 -5.09 -2.30
CA VAL A 317 -7.03 -6.43 -1.71
C VAL A 317 -7.79 -6.36 -0.38
N ALA A 318 -8.90 -7.08 -0.30
CA ALA A 318 -9.71 -7.17 0.90
C ALA A 318 -10.35 -8.56 1.04
N ASP A 319 -10.31 -9.14 2.22
CA ASP A 319 -11.01 -10.38 2.60
C ASP A 319 -11.01 -11.47 1.52
N LYS A 320 -9.85 -11.94 1.10
CA LYS A 320 -9.69 -12.99 0.08
C LYS A 320 -10.21 -12.62 -1.32
N LEU A 321 -10.36 -11.31 -1.58
CA LEU A 321 -10.77 -10.75 -2.86
C LEU A 321 -9.70 -9.80 -3.40
N PHE A 322 -9.43 -9.91 -4.70
CA PHE A 322 -8.74 -8.89 -5.48
C PHE A 322 -9.78 -8.09 -6.25
N TYR A 323 -10.06 -6.87 -5.82
CA TYR A 323 -10.92 -5.94 -6.55
C TYR A 323 -10.12 -5.27 -7.66
N ILE A 324 -10.67 -5.27 -8.88
CA ILE A 324 -10.05 -4.74 -10.09
C ILE A 324 -11.12 -4.09 -10.94
N ASP A 325 -11.02 -2.79 -11.20
CA ASP A 325 -12.02 -2.04 -11.97
C ASP A 325 -13.45 -2.24 -11.39
N ASP A 326 -14.36 -2.87 -12.12
CA ASP A 326 -15.76 -3.16 -11.74
C ASP A 326 -15.99 -4.63 -11.30
N SER A 327 -14.92 -5.34 -11.02
CA SER A 327 -14.99 -6.78 -10.74
C SER A 327 -14.07 -7.18 -9.59
N TYR A 328 -14.21 -8.43 -9.16
CA TYR A 328 -13.25 -9.02 -8.22
C TYR A 328 -12.96 -10.48 -8.58
N ILE A 329 -11.74 -10.90 -8.22
CA ILE A 329 -11.30 -12.30 -8.21
C ILE A 329 -11.35 -12.80 -6.79
N SER A 330 -12.08 -13.90 -6.53
CA SER A 330 -12.15 -14.55 -5.22
C SER A 330 -11.20 -15.74 -5.14
N VAL A 331 -10.53 -15.89 -4.00
CA VAL A 331 -9.65 -17.04 -3.70
C VAL A 331 -10.23 -17.96 -2.62
N ARG A 332 -11.54 -17.86 -2.39
CA ARG A 332 -12.29 -18.75 -1.49
C ARG A 332 -12.65 -20.05 -2.15
#